data_5452a57d02c7a51694c385678c2cf04a
#
_entry.id   5452a57d02c7a51694c385678c2cf04a
#
_cell.length_a   1.000
_cell.length_b   1.000
_cell.length_c   1.000
_cell.angle_alpha   90.00
_cell.angle_beta   90.00
_cell.angle_gamma   90.00
#
_symmetry.space_group_name_H-M   'P 1'
#
loop_
_entity.id
_entity.type
_entity.pdbx_description
1 polymer ?
#
loop_
_entity_poly.entity_id
_entity_poly.type
_entity_poly.pdbx_seq_one_letter_code
_entity_poly.pdbx_strand_id
1 'polypeptide(L)'
;KRQDDIREIAYYLEREHQNVEARTLKAGMYSIFTIIMESHISSHGIKENFQLTGECEFCLWEGIQMIERMMEQLKGVVPKWVLNRLQEAKEVLECFLQKNSKYVLHLRMDKEKIPVLCAASREIPQLLREMLWDREQALSVILTSGTLKAGKGFARTLQMTGLEGRTDVQSYVAESPFAYEENCLLYLPKTLR
;
A
#
# COMPACT_ATOMS: atom_id res chain seq x y z
N LYS A 1 1.47 -3.10 5.43
CA LYS A 1 0.92 -4.28 6.12
C LYS A 1 0.32 -3.92 7.47
N ARG A 2 -0.79 -4.53 7.81
CA ARG A 2 -1.45 -4.42 9.12
C ARG A 2 -0.89 -5.46 10.08
N GLN A 3 -0.91 -5.14 11.36
CA GLN A 3 -0.63 -6.14 12.40
C GLN A 3 -1.61 -7.32 12.34
N ASP A 4 -2.87 -7.07 11.98
CA ASP A 4 -3.89 -8.12 11.84
C ASP A 4 -3.64 -9.08 10.68
N ASP A 5 -3.06 -8.63 9.56
CA ASP A 5 -2.66 -9.53 8.46
C ASP A 5 -1.69 -10.60 8.96
N ILE A 6 -0.84 -10.25 9.91
CA ILE A 6 0.11 -11.16 10.56
C ILE A 6 -0.60 -12.09 11.56
N ARG A 7 -1.61 -11.57 12.27
CA ARG A 7 -2.42 -12.40 13.18
C ARG A 7 -3.19 -13.49 12.44
N GLU A 8 -3.69 -13.19 11.23
CA GLU A 8 -4.35 -14.18 10.38
C GLU A 8 -3.40 -15.35 10.04
N ILE A 9 -2.17 -15.03 9.64
CA ILE A 9 -1.15 -16.06 9.38
C ILE A 9 -0.85 -16.86 10.65
N ALA A 10 -0.62 -16.17 11.77
CA ALA A 10 -0.31 -16.84 13.04
C ALA A 10 -1.45 -17.73 13.52
N TYR A 11 -2.70 -17.29 13.37
CA TYR A 11 -3.88 -18.12 13.69
C TYR A 11 -3.94 -19.38 12.81
N TYR A 12 -3.69 -19.24 11.51
CA TYR A 12 -3.61 -20.39 10.61
C TYR A 12 -2.52 -21.37 11.05
N LEU A 13 -1.32 -20.89 11.36
CA LEU A 13 -0.21 -21.72 11.83
C LEU A 13 -0.54 -22.47 13.15
N GLU A 14 -1.22 -21.82 14.09
CA GLU A 14 -1.69 -22.47 15.32
C GLU A 14 -2.68 -23.60 15.03
N ARG A 15 -3.61 -23.39 14.12
CA ARG A 15 -4.59 -24.40 13.73
C ARG A 15 -3.94 -25.61 13.06
N GLU A 16 -2.88 -25.39 12.29
CA GLU A 16 -2.09 -26.45 11.63
C GLU A 16 -0.98 -27.01 12.53
N HIS A 17 -1.03 -26.77 13.85
CA HIS A 17 -0.07 -27.25 14.84
C HIS A 17 1.37 -26.70 14.70
N GLN A 18 1.58 -25.63 13.93
CA GLN A 18 2.86 -24.91 13.80
C GLN A 18 2.98 -23.85 14.90
N ASN A 19 2.93 -24.29 16.17
CA ASN A 19 2.79 -23.39 17.32
C ASN A 19 4.05 -22.58 17.61
N VAL A 20 5.23 -23.10 17.28
CA VAL A 20 6.51 -22.39 17.49
C VAL A 20 6.60 -21.23 16.50
N GLU A 21 6.32 -21.49 15.25
CA GLU A 21 6.33 -20.52 14.16
C GLU A 21 5.29 -19.41 14.40
N ALA A 22 4.09 -19.80 14.83
CA ALA A 22 3.03 -18.86 15.18
C ALA A 22 3.42 -17.90 16.31
N ARG A 23 4.02 -18.43 17.38
CA ARG A 23 4.50 -17.62 18.53
C ARG A 23 5.65 -16.71 18.12
N THR A 24 6.62 -17.24 17.38
CA THR A 24 7.76 -16.48 16.88
C THR A 24 7.31 -15.30 16.01
N LEU A 25 6.37 -15.56 15.10
CA LEU A 25 5.80 -14.54 14.23
C LEU A 25 5.07 -13.45 15.03
N LYS A 26 4.21 -13.84 15.97
CA LYS A 26 3.49 -12.89 16.82
C LYS A 26 4.44 -12.03 17.66
N ALA A 27 5.42 -12.63 18.31
CA ALA A 27 6.36 -11.92 19.16
C ALA A 27 7.26 -10.95 18.36
N GLY A 28 7.85 -11.41 17.26
CA GLY A 28 8.72 -10.58 16.43
C GLY A 28 7.97 -9.40 15.79
N MET A 29 6.79 -9.62 15.26
CA MET A 29 6.00 -8.55 14.69
C MET A 29 5.48 -7.57 15.76
N TYR A 30 5.11 -8.08 16.95
CA TYR A 30 4.74 -7.21 18.06
C TYR A 30 5.87 -6.27 18.45
N SER A 31 7.11 -6.78 18.58
CA SER A 31 8.30 -5.95 18.86
C SER A 31 8.50 -4.86 17.81
N ILE A 32 8.43 -5.21 16.52
CA ILE A 32 8.60 -4.24 15.42
C ILE A 32 7.57 -3.12 15.52
N PHE A 33 6.29 -3.48 15.65
CA PHE A 33 5.23 -2.48 15.73
C PHE A 33 5.34 -1.62 17.00
N THR A 34 5.72 -2.19 18.14
CA THR A 34 5.89 -1.46 19.41
C THR A 34 6.99 -0.40 19.26
N ILE A 35 8.16 -0.78 18.80
CA ILE A 35 9.29 0.14 18.64
C ILE A 35 8.99 1.24 17.62
N ILE A 36 8.36 0.89 16.51
CA ILE A 36 7.95 1.90 15.52
C ILE A 36 6.90 2.85 16.11
N MET A 37 5.93 2.34 16.86
CA MET A 37 4.91 3.15 17.51
C MET A 37 5.50 4.11 18.53
N GLU A 38 6.37 3.63 19.41
CA GLU A 38 7.03 4.46 20.42
C GLU A 38 7.90 5.57 19.80
N SER A 39 8.54 5.27 18.68
CA SER A 39 9.41 6.22 17.98
C SER A 39 8.65 7.27 17.16
N HIS A 40 7.45 6.97 16.66
CA HIS A 40 6.76 7.78 15.64
C HIS A 40 5.39 8.29 16.03
N ILE A 41 4.79 7.79 17.11
CA ILE A 41 3.53 8.30 17.62
C ILE A 41 3.80 9.20 18.83
N SER A 42 3.37 10.45 18.73
CA SER A 42 3.36 11.40 19.84
C SER A 42 1.93 11.58 20.35
N SER A 43 1.79 12.29 21.49
CA SER A 43 0.48 12.70 22.03
C SER A 43 -0.37 13.52 21.05
N HIS A 44 0.22 14.08 20.01
CA HIS A 44 -0.41 14.90 18.96
C HIS A 44 -0.68 14.12 17.66
N GLY A 45 -0.44 12.81 17.62
CA GLY A 45 -0.67 11.95 16.46
C GLY A 45 0.60 11.42 15.81
N ILE A 46 0.49 10.93 14.58
CA ILE A 46 1.60 10.36 13.81
C ILE A 46 2.50 11.50 13.31
N LYS A 47 3.82 11.36 13.50
CA LYS A 47 4.79 12.30 12.93
C LYS A 47 4.75 12.22 11.40
N GLU A 48 4.63 13.36 10.72
CA GLU A 48 4.52 13.44 9.26
C GLU A 48 5.74 12.87 8.52
N ASN A 49 6.94 13.00 9.13
CA ASN A 49 8.18 12.50 8.56
C ASN A 49 8.60 11.23 9.28
N PHE A 50 8.48 10.10 8.58
CA PHE A 50 8.98 8.83 9.09
C PHE A 50 10.51 8.81 8.98
N GLN A 51 11.20 8.84 10.14
CA GLN A 51 12.65 8.68 10.23
C GLN A 51 12.96 7.42 11.05
N LEU A 52 13.66 6.49 10.43
CA LEU A 52 14.15 5.32 11.14
C LEU A 52 15.24 5.73 12.14
N THR A 53 15.10 5.29 13.38
CA THR A 53 16.19 5.28 14.38
C THR A 53 17.02 4.01 14.18
N GLY A 54 18.24 3.97 14.73
CA GLY A 54 19.07 2.75 14.66
C GLY A 54 18.41 1.53 15.30
N GLU A 55 17.62 1.74 16.35
CA GLU A 55 16.85 0.69 17.00
C GLU A 55 15.74 0.15 16.09
N CYS A 56 15.00 1.04 15.40
CA CYS A 56 14.04 0.63 14.41
C CYS A 56 14.67 -0.13 13.23
N GLU A 57 15.83 0.31 12.76
CA GLU A 57 16.57 -0.37 11.69
C GLU A 57 16.96 -1.79 12.10
N PHE A 58 17.47 -1.96 13.29
CA PHE A 58 17.83 -3.26 13.83
C PHE A 58 16.63 -4.19 13.95
N CYS A 59 15.52 -3.72 14.52
CA CYS A 59 14.28 -4.51 14.63
C CYS A 59 13.67 -4.89 13.29
N LEU A 60 13.70 -3.99 12.30
CA LEU A 60 13.26 -4.30 10.94
C LEU A 60 14.11 -5.39 10.31
N TRP A 61 15.44 -5.29 10.46
CA TRP A 61 16.37 -6.30 9.98
C TRP A 61 16.14 -7.66 10.63
N GLU A 62 16.01 -7.73 11.96
CA GLU A 62 15.69 -8.97 12.67
C GLU A 62 14.37 -9.57 12.21
N GLY A 63 13.35 -8.74 11.99
CA GLY A 63 12.06 -9.17 11.47
C GLY A 63 12.15 -9.78 10.08
N ILE A 64 12.94 -9.18 9.19
CA ILE A 64 13.20 -9.73 7.85
C ILE A 64 13.87 -11.11 7.96
N GLN A 65 14.93 -11.22 8.75
CA GLN A 65 15.64 -12.48 8.97
C GLN A 65 14.76 -13.57 9.61
N MET A 66 13.86 -13.18 10.52
CA MET A 66 12.87 -14.07 11.12
C MET A 66 11.91 -14.61 10.06
N ILE A 67 11.35 -13.73 9.22
CA ILE A 67 10.41 -14.13 8.17
C ILE A 67 11.10 -15.04 7.14
N GLU A 68 12.31 -14.74 6.72
CA GLU A 68 13.08 -15.57 5.78
C GLU A 68 13.28 -16.99 6.30
N ARG A 69 13.76 -17.12 7.53
CA ARG A 69 13.94 -18.43 8.17
C ARG A 69 12.62 -19.19 8.28
N MET A 70 11.55 -18.50 8.64
CA MET A 70 10.21 -19.09 8.74
C MET A 70 9.71 -19.58 7.38
N MET A 71 9.90 -18.81 6.31
CA MET A 71 9.50 -19.22 4.97
C MET A 71 10.24 -20.48 4.50
N GLU A 72 11.53 -20.60 4.80
CA GLU A 72 12.29 -21.80 4.50
C GLU A 72 11.78 -23.04 5.27
N GLN A 73 11.50 -22.88 6.56
CA GLN A 73 10.97 -23.95 7.41
C GLN A 73 9.57 -24.41 6.98
N LEU A 74 8.73 -23.47 6.55
CA LEU A 74 7.34 -23.73 6.16
C LEU A 74 7.17 -24.14 4.70
N LYS A 75 8.24 -24.14 3.92
CA LYS A 75 8.22 -24.52 2.51
C LYS A 75 7.80 -25.99 2.34
N GLY A 76 6.72 -26.22 1.60
CA GLY A 76 6.13 -27.55 1.43
C GLY A 76 5.26 -28.03 2.60
N VAL A 77 5.18 -27.27 3.72
CA VAL A 77 4.36 -27.58 4.90
C VAL A 77 3.04 -26.84 4.86
N VAL A 78 3.07 -25.58 4.41
CA VAL A 78 1.89 -24.70 4.37
C VAL A 78 1.46 -24.37 2.94
N PRO A 79 0.19 -23.95 2.73
CA PRO A 79 -0.28 -23.49 1.42
C PRO A 79 0.49 -22.26 0.93
N LYS A 80 0.59 -22.12 -0.40
CA LYS A 80 1.28 -21.00 -1.06
C LYS A 80 0.82 -19.62 -0.59
N TRP A 81 -0.45 -19.45 -0.25
CA TRP A 81 -0.96 -18.16 0.19
C TRP A 81 -0.29 -17.67 1.49
N VAL A 82 0.06 -18.57 2.42
CA VAL A 82 0.79 -18.22 3.65
C VAL A 82 2.18 -17.70 3.30
N LEU A 83 2.91 -18.41 2.44
CA LEU A 83 4.25 -17.98 2.00
C LEU A 83 4.19 -16.65 1.24
N ASN A 84 3.19 -16.47 0.37
CA ASN A 84 2.99 -15.20 -0.33
C ASN A 84 2.73 -14.04 0.64
N ARG A 85 1.92 -14.25 1.67
CA ARG A 85 1.65 -13.23 2.69
C ARG A 85 2.88 -12.89 3.53
N LEU A 86 3.69 -13.89 3.87
CA LEU A 86 4.98 -13.68 4.55
C LEU A 86 5.96 -12.91 3.65
N GLN A 87 6.04 -13.27 2.37
CA GLN A 87 6.86 -12.57 1.39
C GLN A 87 6.44 -11.10 1.24
N GLU A 88 5.15 -10.82 1.11
CA GLU A 88 4.63 -9.44 1.08
C GLU A 88 4.95 -8.67 2.37
N ALA A 89 4.91 -9.31 3.54
CA ALA A 89 5.28 -8.66 4.79
C ALA A 89 6.78 -8.33 4.81
N LYS A 90 7.63 -9.26 4.39
CA LYS A 90 9.07 -9.06 4.24
C LYS A 90 9.39 -7.88 3.31
N GLU A 91 8.81 -7.85 2.11
CA GLU A 91 9.01 -6.77 1.13
C GLU A 91 8.66 -5.38 1.68
N VAL A 92 7.60 -5.27 2.47
CA VAL A 92 7.26 -4.01 3.14
C VAL A 92 8.34 -3.62 4.15
N LEU A 93 8.82 -4.56 5.00
CA LEU A 93 9.89 -4.28 5.95
C LEU A 93 11.19 -3.88 5.25
N GLU A 94 11.54 -4.54 4.14
CA GLU A 94 12.70 -4.21 3.30
C GLU A 94 12.59 -2.80 2.72
N CYS A 95 11.40 -2.40 2.21
CA CYS A 95 11.18 -1.04 1.73
C CYS A 95 11.46 0.00 2.80
N PHE A 96 11.08 -0.26 4.05
CA PHE A 96 11.37 0.62 5.19
C PHE A 96 12.85 0.64 5.55
N LEU A 97 13.50 -0.52 5.59
CA LEU A 97 14.93 -0.62 5.94
C LEU A 97 15.84 0.03 4.89
N GLN A 98 15.54 -0.19 3.61
CA GLN A 98 16.37 0.31 2.50
C GLN A 98 16.19 1.81 2.24
N LYS A 99 15.23 2.48 2.87
CA LYS A 99 14.89 3.90 2.62
C LYS A 99 14.73 4.19 1.11
N ASN A 100 14.15 3.25 0.38
CA ASN A 100 14.10 3.28 -1.06
C ASN A 100 13.31 4.50 -1.57
N SER A 101 13.97 5.39 -2.32
CA SER A 101 13.38 6.61 -2.88
C SER A 101 12.21 6.37 -3.85
N LYS A 102 12.06 5.16 -4.35
CA LYS A 102 10.93 4.75 -5.21
C LYS A 102 9.61 4.63 -4.46
N TYR A 103 9.65 4.59 -3.13
CA TYR A 103 8.46 4.47 -2.29
C TYR A 103 8.26 5.69 -1.40
N VAL A 104 7.01 6.00 -1.14
CA VAL A 104 6.60 6.87 -0.03
C VAL A 104 6.28 5.97 1.14
N LEU A 105 7.11 6.05 2.17
CA LEU A 105 6.95 5.27 3.40
C LEU A 105 6.19 6.09 4.43
N HIS A 106 5.13 5.53 4.99
CA HIS A 106 4.38 6.19 6.05
C HIS A 106 3.74 5.18 6.99
N LEU A 107 3.52 5.64 8.22
CA LEU A 107 2.76 4.94 9.24
C LEU A 107 1.38 5.58 9.34
N ARG A 108 0.35 4.76 9.43
CA ARG A 108 -1.01 5.24 9.74
C ARG A 108 -1.68 4.33 10.77
N MET A 109 -2.69 4.86 11.42
CA MET A 109 -3.62 4.07 12.23
C MET A 109 -4.86 3.79 11.39
N ASP A 110 -5.39 2.58 11.46
CA ASP A 110 -6.69 2.30 10.86
C ASP A 110 -7.84 2.73 11.79
N LYS A 111 -9.09 2.40 11.40
CA LYS A 111 -10.29 2.77 12.17
C LYS A 111 -10.34 2.10 13.55
N GLU A 112 -9.67 0.97 13.72
CA GLU A 112 -9.59 0.18 14.95
C GLU A 112 -8.35 0.53 15.79
N LYS A 113 -7.64 1.59 15.40
CA LYS A 113 -6.36 2.04 16.00
C LYS A 113 -5.25 1.02 15.89
N ILE A 114 -5.29 0.18 14.85
CA ILE A 114 -4.24 -0.78 14.55
C ILE A 114 -3.18 -0.10 13.67
N PRO A 115 -1.89 -0.21 14.02
CA PRO A 115 -0.83 0.39 13.22
C PRO A 115 -0.67 -0.32 11.88
N VAL A 116 -0.49 0.47 10.82
CA VAL A 116 -0.30 -0.01 9.45
C VAL A 116 0.95 0.63 8.85
N LEU A 117 1.92 -0.21 8.50
CA LEU A 117 3.09 0.19 7.72
C LEU A 117 2.71 0.24 6.23
N CYS A 118 2.88 1.38 5.62
CA CYS A 118 2.52 1.63 4.23
C CYS A 118 3.76 2.00 3.42
N ALA A 119 3.96 1.30 2.31
CA ALA A 119 4.93 1.64 1.28
C ALA A 119 4.17 1.83 -0.04
N ALA A 120 4.05 3.07 -0.50
CA ALA A 120 3.36 3.40 -1.74
C ALA A 120 4.39 3.72 -2.83
N SER A 121 4.31 3.02 -3.97
CA SER A 121 5.22 3.28 -5.09
C SER A 121 5.00 4.68 -5.66
N ARG A 122 6.10 5.35 -6.02
CA ARG A 122 6.08 6.60 -6.80
C ARG A 122 5.99 6.35 -8.31
N GLU A 123 6.26 5.12 -8.73
CA GLU A 123 6.32 4.69 -10.14
C GLU A 123 5.02 3.98 -10.57
N ILE A 124 3.87 4.42 -10.04
CA ILE A 124 2.55 3.83 -10.36
C ILE A 124 2.28 3.77 -11.86
N PRO A 125 2.56 4.82 -12.67
CA PRO A 125 2.35 4.76 -14.11
C PRO A 125 3.12 3.64 -14.80
N GLN A 126 4.38 3.44 -14.41
CA GLN A 126 5.22 2.36 -14.95
C GLN A 126 4.72 0.99 -14.52
N LEU A 127 4.38 0.82 -13.24
CA LEU A 127 3.82 -0.44 -12.72
C LEU A 127 2.51 -0.81 -13.43
N LEU A 128 1.62 0.15 -13.68
CA LEU A 128 0.39 -0.09 -14.42
C LEU A 128 0.69 -0.49 -15.87
N ARG A 129 1.70 0.13 -16.49
CA ARG A 129 2.13 -0.25 -17.84
C ARG A 129 2.56 -1.71 -17.88
N GLU A 130 3.49 -2.12 -17.03
CA GLU A 130 4.05 -3.46 -16.98
C GLU A 130 3.03 -4.52 -16.54
N MET A 131 2.21 -4.21 -15.55
CA MET A 131 1.31 -5.20 -14.94
C MET A 131 -0.05 -5.30 -15.63
N LEU A 132 -0.49 -4.28 -16.36
CA LEU A 132 -1.84 -4.21 -16.91
C LEU A 132 -1.86 -3.97 -18.41
N TRP A 133 -1.12 -2.94 -18.90
CA TRP A 133 -1.25 -2.50 -20.29
C TRP A 133 -0.41 -3.29 -21.29
N ASP A 134 0.78 -3.74 -20.88
CA ASP A 134 1.74 -4.41 -21.77
C ASP A 134 1.65 -5.94 -21.67
N ARG A 135 0.59 -6.47 -21.06
CA ARG A 135 0.37 -7.92 -21.04
C ARG A 135 -0.04 -8.42 -22.43
N GLU A 136 0.49 -9.59 -22.81
CA GLU A 136 0.19 -10.25 -24.09
C GLU A 136 -1.28 -10.65 -24.28
N GLN A 137 -2.05 -10.73 -23.20
CA GLN A 137 -3.48 -11.02 -23.28
C GLN A 137 -4.23 -9.76 -23.68
N ALA A 138 -4.86 -9.79 -24.86
CA ALA A 138 -5.69 -8.71 -25.39
C ALA A 138 -6.95 -8.50 -24.53
N LEU A 139 -6.82 -7.72 -23.48
CA LEU A 139 -7.93 -7.29 -22.66
C LEU A 139 -8.31 -5.87 -23.08
N SER A 140 -9.59 -5.68 -23.47
CA SER A 140 -10.13 -4.33 -23.58
C SER A 140 -10.42 -3.80 -22.18
N VAL A 141 -9.84 -2.68 -21.82
CA VAL A 141 -10.03 -2.03 -20.51
C VAL A 141 -10.74 -0.70 -20.70
N ILE A 142 -11.79 -0.48 -19.94
CA ILE A 142 -12.54 0.77 -19.92
C ILE A 142 -12.31 1.46 -18.58
N LEU A 143 -11.75 2.67 -18.62
CA LEU A 143 -11.66 3.55 -17.48
C LEU A 143 -12.79 4.57 -17.54
N THR A 144 -13.60 4.65 -16.50
CA THR A 144 -14.72 5.59 -16.42
C THR A 144 -14.74 6.33 -15.09
N SER A 145 -14.92 7.65 -15.15
CA SER A 145 -15.13 8.50 -13.97
C SER A 145 -15.57 9.90 -14.42
N GLY A 146 -16.30 10.60 -13.57
CA GLY A 146 -16.64 12.01 -13.79
C GLY A 146 -15.44 12.97 -13.72
N THR A 147 -14.26 12.51 -13.31
CA THR A 147 -13.06 13.33 -13.06
C THR A 147 -11.84 12.94 -13.87
N LEU A 148 -11.96 12.06 -14.87
CA LEU A 148 -10.83 11.68 -15.74
C LEU A 148 -10.34 12.82 -16.60
N LYS A 149 -11.24 13.71 -17.04
CA LYS A 149 -10.89 14.92 -17.77
C LYS A 149 -10.52 16.02 -16.78
N ALA A 150 -9.32 16.55 -16.90
CA ALA A 150 -8.84 17.69 -16.11
C ALA A 150 -8.53 18.87 -17.05
N GLY A 151 -9.24 19.98 -16.86
CA GLY A 151 -9.11 21.15 -17.75
C GLY A 151 -9.54 20.81 -19.19
N LYS A 152 -8.62 21.02 -20.14
CA LYS A 152 -8.92 20.85 -21.57
C LYS A 152 -8.80 19.41 -22.10
N GLY A 153 -8.39 18.44 -21.30
CA GLY A 153 -8.13 17.10 -21.84
C GLY A 153 -7.81 16.02 -20.82
N PHE A 154 -7.30 14.91 -21.31
CA PHE A 154 -6.98 13.71 -20.55
C PHE A 154 -5.50 13.53 -20.24
N ALA A 155 -4.62 14.49 -20.63
CA ALA A 155 -3.17 14.34 -20.52
C ALA A 155 -2.70 13.90 -19.14
N ARG A 156 -3.23 14.52 -18.08
CA ARG A 156 -2.89 14.15 -16.70
C ARG A 156 -3.30 12.70 -16.37
N THR A 157 -4.48 12.28 -16.76
CA THR A 157 -4.96 10.93 -16.53
C THR A 157 -4.12 9.90 -17.28
N LEU A 158 -3.82 10.17 -18.55
CA LEU A 158 -2.95 9.29 -19.35
C LEU A 158 -1.56 9.15 -18.73
N GLN A 159 -0.98 10.25 -18.27
CA GLN A 159 0.31 10.25 -17.57
C GLN A 159 0.25 9.42 -16.28
N MET A 160 -0.74 9.70 -15.41
CA MET A 160 -0.87 9.04 -14.11
C MET A 160 -1.20 7.54 -14.21
N THR A 161 -1.84 7.12 -15.28
CA THR A 161 -2.19 5.72 -15.53
C THR A 161 -1.17 4.97 -16.39
N GLY A 162 -0.09 5.63 -16.86
CA GLY A 162 0.92 5.02 -17.72
C GLY A 162 0.48 4.83 -19.17
N LEU A 163 -0.60 5.48 -19.60
CA LEU A 163 -1.14 5.39 -20.97
C LEU A 163 -0.61 6.48 -21.89
N GLU A 164 0.22 7.40 -21.39
CA GLU A 164 0.81 8.46 -22.19
C GLU A 164 1.64 7.90 -23.35
N GLY A 165 1.43 8.46 -24.55
CA GLY A 165 2.12 8.06 -25.78
C GLY A 165 1.62 6.77 -26.43
N ARG A 166 0.60 6.12 -25.90
CA ARG A 166 -0.02 4.93 -26.53
C ARG A 166 -0.98 5.34 -27.64
N THR A 167 -0.94 4.61 -28.75
CA THR A 167 -1.80 4.86 -29.93
C THR A 167 -3.10 4.05 -29.91
N ASP A 168 -3.19 3.05 -29.02
CA ASP A 168 -4.33 2.16 -28.84
C ASP A 168 -5.34 2.65 -27.79
N VAL A 169 -5.20 3.89 -27.32
CA VAL A 169 -6.08 4.52 -26.34
C VAL A 169 -7.04 5.49 -27.01
N GLN A 170 -8.33 5.31 -26.74
CA GLN A 170 -9.38 6.23 -27.14
C GLN A 170 -9.96 6.96 -25.93
N SER A 171 -10.18 8.26 -26.04
CA SER A 171 -10.77 9.07 -24.98
C SER A 171 -12.09 9.67 -25.44
N TYR A 172 -13.11 9.54 -24.62
CA TYR A 172 -14.44 10.05 -24.89
C TYR A 172 -14.97 10.86 -23.71
N VAL A 173 -15.72 11.91 -23.99
CA VAL A 173 -16.42 12.74 -23.00
C VAL A 173 -17.90 12.65 -23.28
N ALA A 174 -18.66 12.09 -22.34
CA ALA A 174 -20.10 12.22 -22.35
C ALA A 174 -20.50 13.58 -21.77
N GLU A 175 -21.48 14.23 -22.39
CA GLU A 175 -22.06 15.44 -21.82
C GLU A 175 -22.79 15.13 -20.51
N SER A 176 -22.78 16.08 -19.58
CA SER A 176 -23.52 15.93 -18.35
C SER A 176 -25.01 15.96 -18.62
N PRO A 177 -25.80 14.98 -18.09
CA PRO A 177 -27.24 15.05 -18.19
C PRO A 177 -27.88 16.11 -17.28
N PHE A 178 -27.07 16.77 -16.43
CA PHE A 178 -27.55 17.78 -15.50
C PHE A 178 -27.39 19.19 -16.07
N ALA A 179 -28.49 19.95 -16.08
CA ALA A 179 -28.50 21.37 -16.42
C ALA A 179 -27.98 22.22 -15.24
N TYR A 180 -26.66 22.22 -15.02
CA TYR A 180 -26.06 22.92 -13.87
C TYR A 180 -26.30 24.44 -13.91
N GLU A 181 -26.37 25.03 -15.09
CA GLU A 181 -26.62 26.46 -15.26
C GLU A 181 -28.01 26.88 -14.74
N GLU A 182 -28.97 25.97 -14.81
CA GLU A 182 -30.36 26.21 -14.37
C GLU A 182 -30.59 25.75 -12.93
N ASN A 183 -29.95 24.68 -12.51
CA ASN A 183 -30.28 23.96 -11.27
C ASN A 183 -29.18 24.06 -10.19
N CYS A 184 -28.09 24.79 -10.41
CA CYS A 184 -27.02 24.94 -9.44
C CYS A 184 -26.74 26.40 -9.13
N LEU A 185 -26.76 26.75 -7.85
CA LEU A 185 -26.35 28.07 -7.34
C LEU A 185 -25.04 27.93 -6.59
N LEU A 186 -23.94 28.49 -7.13
CA LEU A 186 -22.66 28.55 -6.43
C LEU A 186 -22.57 29.88 -5.66
N TYR A 187 -22.58 29.81 -4.34
CA TYR A 187 -22.38 30.97 -3.49
C TYR A 187 -20.93 31.04 -3.00
N LEU A 188 -20.21 32.08 -3.40
CA LEU A 188 -18.84 32.35 -2.96
C LEU A 188 -18.84 33.57 -2.02
N PRO A 189 -18.75 33.38 -0.70
CA PRO A 189 -18.68 34.51 0.22
C PRO A 189 -17.37 35.28 0.00
N LYS A 190 -17.45 36.61 -0.06
CA LYS A 190 -16.27 37.49 -0.22
C LYS A 190 -15.37 37.55 1.01
N THR A 191 -15.89 37.14 2.16
CA THR A 191 -15.15 37.10 3.42
C THR A 191 -15.39 35.77 4.12
N LEU A 192 -14.40 34.88 4.02
CA LEU A 192 -14.24 33.75 4.93
C LEU A 192 -13.35 34.23 6.08
N ARG A 193 -13.92 34.30 7.28
CA ARG A 193 -13.17 34.51 8.54
C ARG A 193 -12.66 33.18 9.05
#